data_febb7e23dcd9978f119c5b8cc08963c4
#
_entry.id   febb7e23dcd9978f119c5b8cc08963c4
#
_cell.length_a   1.000
_cell.length_b   1.000
_cell.length_c   1.000
_cell.angle_alpha   90.00
_cell.angle_beta   90.00
_cell.angle_gamma   90.00
#
_symmetry.space_group_name_H-M   'P 1'
#
loop_
_entity.id
_entity.type
_entity.pdbx_description
1 polymer ?
#
loop_
_entity_poly.entity_id
_entity_poly.type
_entity_poly.pdbx_seq_one_letter_code
_entity_poly.pdbx_strand_id
1 'polypeptide(L)'
;MNRRLNPWFVWLTMAAIPGVVCAQQSAPLQRGVSVQMAVSRNAVAVPNADTQDALVVALTADGSAYLRADRLAIPDLVERVRTVLATRNEKTLYIKADARVPYARLIEVIDAVQKSGVEGLTLLTTQEDAADRRDGPVPPKGLQMRVVN
;
A
#
# COMPACT_ATOMS: atom_id res chain seq x y z
N MET A 1 -74.09 -20.57 35.80
CA MET A 1 -72.70 -20.70 36.26
C MET A 1 -71.78 -20.16 35.19
N ASN A 2 -71.41 -18.86 35.36
CA ASN A 2 -70.77 -18.07 34.31
C ASN A 2 -69.23 -18.24 34.35
N ARG A 3 -68.67 -18.85 33.36
CA ARG A 3 -67.21 -18.79 33.16
C ARG A 3 -66.88 -17.66 32.21
N ARG A 4 -66.42 -16.57 32.76
CA ARG A 4 -65.87 -15.44 32.00
C ARG A 4 -64.53 -15.84 31.48
N LEU A 5 -64.43 -15.99 30.21
CA LEU A 5 -63.17 -16.13 29.49
C LEU A 5 -62.45 -14.76 29.46
N ASN A 6 -61.34 -14.69 30.09
CA ASN A 6 -60.48 -13.51 30.05
C ASN A 6 -59.77 -13.41 28.70
N PRO A 7 -60.01 -12.35 27.92
CA PRO A 7 -59.34 -12.17 26.62
C PRO A 7 -58.04 -11.35 26.81
N TRP A 8 -57.14 -11.80 27.69
CA TRP A 8 -55.92 -11.02 28.01
C TRP A 8 -54.64 -11.71 27.57
N PHE A 9 -54.69 -12.58 26.59
CA PHE A 9 -53.46 -13.07 25.95
C PHE A 9 -53.35 -12.54 24.54
N VAL A 10 -53.28 -11.20 24.41
CA VAL A 10 -52.66 -10.58 23.25
C VAL A 10 -51.19 -10.71 23.44
N TRP A 11 -50.62 -11.78 22.93
CA TRP A 11 -49.17 -11.94 22.80
C TRP A 11 -48.66 -10.91 21.79
N LEU A 12 -48.12 -9.86 22.35
CA LEU A 12 -47.31 -8.91 21.63
C LEU A 12 -45.99 -9.62 21.26
N THR A 13 -45.97 -10.34 20.16
CA THR A 13 -44.74 -10.84 19.55
C THR A 13 -44.00 -9.68 18.94
N MET A 14 -43.23 -9.01 19.82
CA MET A 14 -42.24 -8.04 19.39
C MET A 14 -41.16 -8.80 18.66
N ALA A 15 -41.22 -8.79 17.32
CA ALA A 15 -40.22 -9.33 16.45
C ALA A 15 -38.95 -8.51 16.66
N ALA A 16 -38.01 -9.06 17.43
CA ALA A 16 -36.65 -8.56 17.53
C ALA A 16 -35.99 -8.80 16.17
N ILE A 17 -35.88 -7.75 15.37
CA ILE A 17 -35.06 -7.72 14.16
C ILE A 17 -33.61 -7.75 14.68
N PRO A 18 -32.84 -8.82 14.45
CA PRO A 18 -31.41 -8.77 14.69
C PRO A 18 -30.81 -7.78 13.71
N GLY A 19 -30.46 -6.60 14.19
CA GLY A 19 -29.67 -5.65 13.43
C GLY A 19 -28.38 -6.35 13.02
N VAL A 20 -28.22 -6.61 11.74
CA VAL A 20 -26.94 -6.99 11.16
C VAL A 20 -26.03 -5.79 11.33
N VAL A 21 -25.27 -5.79 12.43
CA VAL A 21 -24.14 -4.89 12.60
C VAL A 21 -23.12 -5.33 11.55
N CYS A 22 -23.14 -4.65 10.41
CA CYS A 22 -22.06 -4.72 9.44
C CYS A 22 -20.82 -4.16 10.17
N ALA A 23 -20.06 -5.04 10.82
CA ALA A 23 -18.74 -4.71 11.31
C ALA A 23 -17.91 -4.32 10.08
N GLN A 24 -17.79 -3.03 9.82
CA GLN A 24 -16.78 -2.50 8.93
C GLN A 24 -15.45 -2.86 9.58
N GLN A 25 -14.86 -3.95 9.09
CA GLN A 25 -13.47 -4.28 9.36
C GLN A 25 -12.66 -3.20 8.66
N SER A 26 -12.41 -2.10 9.40
CA SER A 26 -11.37 -1.17 9.04
C SER A 26 -10.09 -1.99 9.01
N ALA A 27 -9.59 -2.26 7.80
CA ALA A 27 -8.28 -2.87 7.64
C ALA A 27 -7.29 -2.08 8.52
N PRO A 28 -6.51 -2.75 9.38
CA PRO A 28 -5.59 -2.05 10.25
C PRO A 28 -4.65 -1.22 9.38
N LEU A 29 -4.74 0.10 9.53
CA LEU A 29 -3.90 1.05 8.82
C LEU A 29 -2.45 0.68 9.10
N GLN A 30 -1.73 0.34 8.04
CA GLN A 30 -0.30 0.07 8.12
C GLN A 30 0.38 1.31 8.68
N ARG A 31 1.03 1.19 9.85
CA ARG A 31 1.81 2.27 10.44
C ARG A 31 3.02 2.52 9.53
N GLY A 32 2.95 3.53 8.72
CA GLY A 32 4.00 3.88 7.78
C GLY A 32 4.04 5.38 7.50
N VAL A 33 5.12 5.82 6.92
CA VAL A 33 5.28 7.21 6.47
C VAL A 33 4.49 7.41 5.19
N SER A 34 3.69 8.49 5.15
CA SER A 34 2.98 8.88 3.93
C SER A 34 3.95 9.57 2.98
N VAL A 35 4.00 9.10 1.73
CA VAL A 35 4.79 9.67 0.65
C VAL A 35 3.93 9.85 -0.59
N GLN A 36 4.19 10.90 -1.37
CA GLN A 36 3.53 11.12 -2.65
C GLN A 36 4.29 10.35 -3.73
N MET A 37 3.85 9.13 -4.04
CA MET A 37 4.52 8.29 -5.03
C MET A 37 4.44 8.88 -6.45
N ALA A 38 5.44 8.56 -7.26
CA ALA A 38 5.42 8.87 -8.68
C ALA A 38 4.27 8.15 -9.39
N VAL A 39 3.64 8.82 -10.36
CA VAL A 39 2.56 8.25 -11.17
C VAL A 39 3.15 7.50 -12.35
N SER A 40 2.67 6.28 -12.59
CA SER A 40 3.07 5.44 -13.72
C SER A 40 1.86 4.98 -14.52
N ARG A 41 1.96 5.04 -15.86
CA ARG A 41 0.89 4.58 -16.77
C ARG A 41 0.77 3.06 -16.84
N ASN A 42 1.88 2.38 -16.65
CA ASN A 42 1.99 0.92 -16.80
C ASN A 42 2.23 0.22 -15.45
N ALA A 43 1.78 0.83 -14.34
CA ALA A 43 1.87 0.19 -13.05
C ALA A 43 1.01 -1.09 -13.02
N VAL A 44 1.59 -2.16 -12.47
CA VAL A 44 0.89 -3.42 -12.23
C VAL A 44 0.52 -3.50 -10.76
N ALA A 45 -0.70 -3.96 -10.47
CA ALA A 45 -1.12 -4.13 -9.09
C ALA A 45 -0.25 -5.15 -8.35
N VAL A 46 0.22 -4.79 -7.16
CA VAL A 46 1.06 -5.63 -6.30
C VAL A 46 0.33 -5.85 -4.97
N PRO A 47 -0.58 -6.83 -4.89
CA PRO A 47 -1.48 -7.01 -3.74
C PRO A 47 -0.73 -7.28 -2.42
N ASN A 48 0.44 -7.91 -2.48
CA ASN A 48 1.23 -8.24 -1.29
C ASN A 48 1.93 -7.03 -0.66
N ALA A 49 2.01 -5.90 -1.36
CA ALA A 49 2.65 -4.67 -0.84
C ALA A 49 1.83 -3.99 0.27
N ASP A 50 0.52 -4.24 0.31
CA ASP A 50 -0.40 -3.63 1.28
C ASP A 50 -0.66 -4.52 2.51
N THR A 51 -0.02 -5.67 2.59
CA THR A 51 -0.15 -6.56 3.75
C THR A 51 0.60 -6.00 4.96
N GLN A 52 0.10 -6.28 6.18
CA GLN A 52 0.76 -5.84 7.43
C GLN A 52 2.20 -6.33 7.56
N ASP A 53 2.48 -7.47 6.96
CA ASP A 53 3.80 -8.11 7.01
C ASP A 53 4.73 -7.64 5.88
N ALA A 54 4.25 -6.84 4.93
CA ALA A 54 5.09 -6.35 3.85
C ALA A 54 6.29 -5.58 4.40
N LEU A 55 7.47 -5.88 3.89
CA LEU A 55 8.68 -5.16 4.23
C LEU A 55 8.81 -3.95 3.30
N VAL A 56 8.38 -2.80 3.81
CA VAL A 56 8.35 -1.56 3.03
C VAL A 56 9.39 -0.58 3.56
N VAL A 57 10.24 -0.11 2.66
CA VAL A 57 11.13 1.04 2.86
C VAL A 57 10.50 2.26 2.22
N ALA A 58 10.27 3.31 2.98
CA ALA A 58 9.76 4.58 2.48
C ALA A 58 10.88 5.62 2.38
N LEU A 59 10.91 6.38 1.27
CA LEU A 59 11.78 7.53 1.09
C LEU A 59 10.92 8.80 1.00
N THR A 60 11.18 9.74 1.89
CA THR A 60 10.50 11.04 1.90
C THR A 60 11.20 12.04 0.98
N ALA A 61 10.53 13.13 0.62
CA ALA A 61 11.02 14.14 -0.32
C ALA A 61 12.40 14.73 0.07
N ASP A 62 12.73 14.76 1.37
CA ASP A 62 14.03 15.19 1.89
C ASP A 62 15.14 14.11 1.79
N GLY A 63 14.82 12.94 1.22
CA GLY A 63 15.74 11.83 1.08
C GLY A 63 15.94 10.99 2.35
N SER A 64 15.13 11.19 3.37
CA SER A 64 15.16 10.35 4.57
C SER A 64 14.58 8.98 4.29
N ALA A 65 15.27 7.92 4.77
CA ALA A 65 14.80 6.55 4.64
C ALA A 65 14.12 6.08 5.92
N TYR A 66 13.01 5.38 5.75
CA TYR A 66 12.22 4.81 6.85
C TYR A 66 11.97 3.34 6.58
N LEU A 67 12.13 2.51 7.60
CA LEU A 67 11.67 1.13 7.58
C LEU A 67 10.44 1.05 8.49
N ARG A 68 9.26 0.85 7.91
CA ARG A 68 7.95 1.01 8.58
C ARG A 68 7.76 2.45 9.10
N ALA A 69 7.96 2.69 10.40
CA ALA A 69 7.85 4.01 11.02
C ALA A 69 9.22 4.55 11.53
N ASP A 70 10.26 3.74 11.51
CA ASP A 70 11.57 4.08 12.06
C ASP A 70 12.43 4.76 10.99
N ARG A 71 12.88 5.99 11.29
CA ARG A 71 13.86 6.69 10.44
C ARG A 71 15.25 6.10 10.67
N LEU A 72 15.90 5.69 9.60
CA LEU A 72 17.21 5.03 9.67
C LEU A 72 18.21 5.68 8.72
N ALA A 73 19.48 5.73 9.15
CA ALA A 73 20.57 5.97 8.22
C ALA A 73 20.77 4.75 7.31
N ILE A 74 21.39 4.94 6.12
CA ILE A 74 21.54 3.84 5.17
C ILE A 74 22.26 2.62 5.73
N PRO A 75 23.38 2.75 6.47
CA PRO A 75 24.03 1.60 7.07
C PRO A 75 23.12 0.84 8.03
N ASP A 76 22.40 1.56 8.89
CA ASP A 76 21.47 0.97 9.86
C ASP A 76 20.28 0.31 9.16
N LEU A 77 19.82 0.89 8.05
CA LEU A 77 18.76 0.32 7.21
C LEU A 77 19.19 -1.05 6.67
N VAL A 78 20.41 -1.18 6.15
CA VAL A 78 20.94 -2.44 5.62
C VAL A 78 20.94 -3.53 6.69
N GLU A 79 21.48 -3.22 7.86
CA GLU A 79 21.55 -4.18 8.98
C GLU A 79 20.15 -4.56 9.49
N ARG A 80 19.26 -3.58 9.58
CA ARG A 80 17.89 -3.82 10.01
C ARG A 80 17.11 -4.69 9.02
N VAL A 81 17.23 -4.40 7.72
CA VAL A 81 16.62 -5.21 6.65
C VAL A 81 17.18 -6.63 6.69
N ARG A 82 18.50 -6.82 6.80
CA ARG A 82 19.14 -8.13 6.91
C ARG A 82 18.59 -8.94 8.09
N THR A 83 18.47 -8.31 9.26
CA THR A 83 17.93 -8.95 10.47
C THR A 83 16.48 -9.40 10.26
N VAL A 84 15.65 -8.56 9.64
CA VAL A 84 14.25 -8.90 9.37
C VAL A 84 14.14 -10.01 8.33
N LEU A 85 14.97 -9.99 7.28
CA LEU A 85 14.96 -11.01 6.24
C LEU A 85 15.42 -12.38 6.74
N ALA A 86 16.32 -12.41 7.74
CA ALA A 86 16.80 -13.67 8.32
C ALA A 86 15.69 -14.49 9.00
N THR A 87 14.62 -13.84 9.43
CA THR A 87 13.47 -14.48 10.09
C THR A 87 12.30 -14.74 9.15
N ARG A 88 12.42 -14.43 7.84
CA ARG A 88 11.35 -14.54 6.85
C ARG A 88 11.65 -15.60 5.81
N ASN A 89 10.58 -16.27 5.36
CA ASN A 89 10.65 -17.18 4.21
C ASN A 89 10.65 -16.40 2.89
N GLU A 90 9.90 -15.31 2.83
CA GLU A 90 9.82 -14.44 1.66
C GLU A 90 10.77 -13.25 1.85
N LYS A 91 11.73 -13.11 0.93
CA LYS A 91 12.76 -12.08 0.94
C LYS A 91 12.48 -10.96 -0.07
N THR A 92 11.20 -10.61 -0.20
CA THR A 92 10.75 -9.51 -1.04
C THR A 92 10.68 -8.22 -0.23
N LEU A 93 11.22 -7.14 -0.80
CA LEU A 93 11.19 -5.80 -0.23
C LEU A 93 10.53 -4.83 -1.21
N TYR A 94 9.68 -3.98 -0.67
CA TYR A 94 9.01 -2.93 -1.42
C TYR A 94 9.62 -1.57 -1.10
N ILE A 95 9.86 -0.75 -2.11
CA ILE A 95 10.31 0.64 -1.95
C ILE A 95 9.18 1.57 -2.34
N LYS A 96 8.85 2.50 -1.46
CA LYS A 96 7.86 3.55 -1.63
C LYS A 96 8.58 4.89 -1.58
N ALA A 97 8.80 5.52 -2.72
CA ALA A 97 9.56 6.77 -2.82
C ALA A 97 8.64 7.95 -3.14
N ASP A 98 8.87 9.09 -2.50
CA ASP A 98 8.25 10.35 -2.87
C ASP A 98 8.76 10.80 -4.26
N ALA A 99 7.86 11.31 -5.10
CA ALA A 99 8.20 11.75 -6.47
C ALA A 99 9.25 12.87 -6.52
N ARG A 100 9.46 13.56 -5.40
CA ARG A 100 10.43 14.66 -5.28
C ARG A 100 11.80 14.22 -4.75
N VAL A 101 11.96 12.93 -4.42
CA VAL A 101 13.26 12.39 -3.97
C VAL A 101 14.30 12.56 -5.09
N PRO A 102 15.50 13.07 -4.80
CA PRO A 102 16.57 13.07 -5.77
C PRO A 102 16.88 11.64 -6.25
N TYR A 103 16.96 11.45 -7.57
CA TYR A 103 17.18 10.12 -8.16
C TYR A 103 18.44 9.43 -7.61
N ALA A 104 19.52 10.20 -7.42
CA ALA A 104 20.77 9.68 -6.85
C ALA A 104 20.54 9.04 -5.47
N ARG A 105 19.67 9.66 -4.64
CA ARG A 105 19.34 9.14 -3.31
C ARG A 105 18.53 7.85 -3.39
N LEU A 106 17.60 7.77 -4.33
CA LEU A 106 16.83 6.55 -4.58
C LEU A 106 17.75 5.39 -4.96
N ILE A 107 18.69 5.61 -5.89
CA ILE A 107 19.66 4.60 -6.33
C ILE A 107 20.56 4.17 -5.14
N GLU A 108 21.06 5.10 -4.36
CA GLU A 108 21.87 4.81 -3.17
C GLU A 108 21.16 3.86 -2.20
N VAL A 109 19.86 4.07 -1.96
CA VAL A 109 19.06 3.19 -1.09
C VAL A 109 18.81 1.84 -1.74
N ILE A 110 18.52 1.80 -3.06
CA ILE A 110 18.36 0.55 -3.80
C ILE A 110 19.62 -0.31 -3.69
N ASP A 111 20.79 0.26 -3.98
CA ASP A 111 22.08 -0.44 -3.91
C ASP A 111 22.39 -0.93 -2.50
N ALA A 112 22.07 -0.12 -1.50
CA ALA A 112 22.26 -0.47 -0.09
C ALA A 112 21.39 -1.66 0.32
N VAL A 113 20.10 -1.61 -0.06
CA VAL A 113 19.14 -2.67 0.25
C VAL A 113 19.48 -3.97 -0.47
N GLN A 114 19.94 -3.93 -1.71
CA GLN A 114 20.39 -5.13 -2.44
C GLN A 114 21.51 -5.87 -1.71
N LYS A 115 22.43 -5.14 -1.07
CA LYS A 115 23.50 -5.71 -0.26
C LYS A 115 23.04 -6.42 1.02
N SER A 116 21.77 -6.24 1.43
CA SER A 116 21.21 -6.89 2.61
C SER A 116 20.71 -8.32 2.38
N GLY A 117 20.76 -8.84 1.14
CA GLY A 117 20.33 -10.19 0.80
C GLY A 117 18.86 -10.29 0.39
N VAL A 118 18.29 -9.21 -0.13
CA VAL A 118 16.95 -9.19 -0.74
C VAL A 118 16.96 -9.99 -2.04
N GLU A 119 16.00 -10.90 -2.23
CA GLU A 119 15.83 -11.68 -3.46
C GLU A 119 14.90 -11.00 -4.46
N GLY A 120 13.89 -10.27 -3.97
CA GLY A 120 12.94 -9.51 -4.79
C GLY A 120 12.85 -8.06 -4.34
N LEU A 121 13.06 -7.10 -5.27
CA LEU A 121 12.90 -5.68 -5.02
C LEU A 121 11.83 -5.10 -5.93
N THR A 122 10.84 -4.42 -5.38
CA THR A 122 9.75 -3.80 -6.14
C THR A 122 9.61 -2.32 -5.76
N LEU A 123 9.71 -1.44 -6.76
CA LEU A 123 9.41 -0.02 -6.57
C LEU A 123 7.90 0.22 -6.74
N LEU A 124 7.26 0.73 -5.70
CA LEU A 124 5.85 1.07 -5.73
C LEU A 124 5.62 2.45 -6.36
N THR A 125 4.66 2.50 -7.27
CA THR A 125 4.21 3.72 -7.94
C THR A 125 2.68 3.79 -7.89
N THR A 126 2.12 4.97 -8.04
CA THR A 126 0.68 5.13 -8.21
C THR A 126 0.30 4.91 -9.67
N GLN A 127 -0.76 4.15 -9.92
CA GLN A 127 -1.28 4.01 -11.28
C GLN A 127 -2.03 5.29 -11.67
N GLU A 128 -1.80 5.78 -12.89
CA GLU A 128 -2.57 6.87 -13.47
C GLU A 128 -4.02 6.41 -13.71
N ASP A 129 -4.99 7.13 -13.16
CA ASP A 129 -6.40 6.82 -13.36
C ASP A 129 -6.80 6.95 -14.82
N ALA A 130 -7.67 6.03 -15.29
CA ALA A 130 -8.15 6.06 -16.67
C ALA A 130 -8.94 7.34 -17.02
N ALA A 131 -9.47 8.03 -16.01
CA ALA A 131 -10.16 9.32 -16.17
C ALA A 131 -9.18 10.47 -16.47
N ASP A 132 -8.01 10.47 -15.82
CA ASP A 132 -6.97 11.49 -15.97
C ASP A 132 -6.24 11.38 -17.33
N ARG A 133 -6.28 10.19 -17.95
CA ARG A 133 -5.71 9.97 -19.30
C ARG A 133 -6.43 10.73 -20.41
N ARG A 134 -7.64 11.22 -20.19
CA ARG A 134 -8.44 11.92 -21.22
C ARG A 134 -8.06 13.38 -21.35
N ASP A 135 -7.44 13.96 -20.34
CA ASP A 135 -7.06 15.38 -20.29
C ASP A 135 -5.55 15.62 -20.40
N GLY A 136 -4.76 14.55 -20.59
CA GLY A 136 -3.33 14.66 -20.87
C GLY A 136 -3.09 15.37 -22.23
N PRO A 137 -2.02 16.21 -22.36
CA PRO A 137 -1.71 16.86 -23.61
C PRO A 137 -1.57 15.79 -24.70
N VAL A 138 -2.45 15.85 -25.71
CA VAL A 138 -2.39 15.00 -26.89
C VAL A 138 -1.01 15.20 -27.50
N PRO A 139 -0.17 14.16 -27.61
CA PRO A 139 1.14 14.30 -28.23
C PRO A 139 0.92 14.81 -29.65
N PRO A 140 1.70 15.82 -30.10
CA PRO A 140 1.53 16.37 -31.44
C PRO A 140 1.63 15.23 -32.47
N LYS A 141 0.57 15.07 -33.25
CA LYS A 141 0.57 14.15 -34.39
C LYS A 141 1.79 14.46 -35.28
N GLY A 142 2.83 13.65 -35.22
CA GLY A 142 3.94 13.85 -36.15
C GLY A 142 5.32 13.34 -35.71
N LEU A 143 5.55 12.94 -34.48
CA LEU A 143 6.84 12.34 -34.10
C LEU A 143 6.82 10.81 -34.29
N GLN A 144 6.99 10.37 -35.52
CA GLN A 144 7.39 8.99 -35.81
C GLN A 144 8.90 8.90 -35.55
N MET A 145 9.31 8.33 -34.44
CA MET A 145 10.69 7.92 -34.23
C MET A 145 10.99 6.74 -35.17
N ARG A 146 11.69 7.01 -36.25
CA ARG A 146 12.23 5.99 -37.14
C ARG A 146 13.44 5.40 -36.43
N VAL A 147 13.31 4.18 -35.93
CA VAL A 147 14.46 3.39 -35.50
C VAL A 147 15.21 2.98 -36.76
N VAL A 148 16.43 3.50 -36.94
CA VAL A 148 17.36 3.06 -38.00
C VAL A 148 18.19 1.92 -37.41
N ASN A 149 18.08 0.72 -38.01
CA ASN A 149 18.96 -0.41 -37.74
C ASN A 149 20.35 -0.13 -38.33
#